data_718d30d6d07b78338805de72f1b676be
#
_entry.id   718d30d6d07b78338805de72f1b676be
#
_cell.length_a   1.000
_cell.length_b   1.000
_cell.length_c   1.000
_cell.angle_alpha   90.00
_cell.angle_beta   90.00
_cell.angle_gamma   90.00
#
_symmetry.space_group_name_H-M   'P 1'
#
loop_
_entity.id
_entity.type
_entity.pdbx_description
1 polymer ?
#
loop_
_entity_poly.entity_id
_entity_poly.type
_entity_poly.pdbx_seq_one_letter_code
_entity_poly.pdbx_strand_id
1 'polypeptide(L)'
;VNVECPTPDDFDFLEKELNVPAAFLHDIADTDERPRIDSEGNWLLTILRIPIFVKDNNITYTTVPIGIITNNEIIISVCYHSTAMIPDFIEYTRRKGINVPNRYELILRLIYSSSVWFLKYLKQINNEVSTAEKELQQSIRNEDLLRLMNLQKCLVYFNTSIRGNEVMIRKLPKIFNEKDLSLIHI
;
A
#
# COMPACT_ATOMS: atom_id res chain seq x y z
N VAL A 1 6.26 12.38 8.34
CA VAL A 1 6.94 12.63 7.06
C VAL A 1 6.39 11.69 6.02
N ASN A 2 6.11 12.16 4.80
CA ASN A 2 5.71 11.30 3.68
C ASN A 2 6.73 11.49 2.55
N VAL A 3 7.30 10.39 2.06
CA VAL A 3 8.28 10.35 0.98
C VAL A 3 7.74 9.46 -0.14
N GLU A 4 7.51 10.06 -1.29
CA GLU A 4 6.99 9.39 -2.48
C GLU A 4 8.00 9.54 -3.62
N CYS A 5 8.35 8.44 -4.28
CA CYS A 5 9.40 8.39 -5.29
C CYS A 5 10.73 9.00 -4.80
N PRO A 6 11.32 8.48 -3.71
CA PRO A 6 12.48 9.07 -3.05
C PRO A 6 13.66 9.27 -4.00
N THR A 7 14.31 10.41 -3.88
CA THR A 7 15.57 10.74 -4.54
C THR A 7 16.77 10.26 -3.69
N PRO A 8 18.00 10.22 -4.24
CA PRO A 8 19.19 9.95 -3.44
C PRO A 8 19.36 10.90 -2.25
N ASP A 9 18.98 12.17 -2.40
CA ASP A 9 19.05 13.15 -1.31
C ASP A 9 18.02 12.84 -0.20
N ASP A 10 16.83 12.37 -0.57
CA ASP A 10 15.84 11.91 0.41
C ASP A 10 16.34 10.69 1.20
N PHE A 11 17.07 9.79 0.53
CA PHE A 11 17.72 8.64 1.17
C PHE A 11 18.75 9.07 2.18
N ASP A 12 19.64 9.95 1.78
CA ASP A 12 20.68 10.50 2.65
C ASP A 12 20.09 11.22 3.86
N PHE A 13 19.01 11.97 3.67
CA PHE A 13 18.29 12.63 4.75
C PHE A 13 17.67 11.62 5.74
N LEU A 14 16.98 10.59 5.22
CA LEU A 14 16.36 9.58 6.07
C LEU A 14 17.40 8.79 6.88
N GLU A 15 18.50 8.39 6.25
CA GLU A 15 19.53 7.58 6.87
C GLU A 15 20.41 8.40 7.83
N LYS A 16 20.91 9.56 7.36
CA LYS A 16 21.95 10.32 8.09
C LYS A 16 21.37 11.31 9.12
N GLU A 17 20.25 11.98 8.77
CA GLU A 17 19.65 12.98 9.65
C GLU A 17 18.61 12.39 10.60
N LEU A 18 17.79 11.45 10.11
CA LEU A 18 16.75 10.82 10.93
C LEU A 18 17.20 9.48 11.54
N ASN A 19 18.37 8.96 11.15
CA ASN A 19 18.92 7.67 11.61
C ASN A 19 17.96 6.48 11.34
N VAL A 20 17.28 6.51 10.20
CA VAL A 20 16.46 5.38 9.76
C VAL A 20 17.39 4.24 9.33
N PRO A 21 17.16 2.97 9.76
CA PRO A 21 17.98 1.85 9.31
C PRO A 21 17.97 1.73 7.77
N ALA A 22 19.16 1.73 7.16
CA ALA A 22 19.30 1.63 5.71
C ALA A 22 18.68 0.35 5.14
N ALA A 23 18.70 -0.75 5.91
CA ALA A 23 18.06 -2.01 5.55
C ALA A 23 16.56 -1.81 5.29
N PHE A 24 15.86 -1.02 6.07
CA PHE A 24 14.43 -0.73 5.89
C PHE A 24 14.14 -0.02 4.56
N LEU A 25 15.01 0.92 4.19
CA LEU A 25 14.86 1.67 2.94
C LEU A 25 15.11 0.77 1.73
N HIS A 26 16.10 -0.13 1.81
CA HIS A 26 16.36 -1.13 0.78
C HIS A 26 15.22 -2.14 0.63
N ASP A 27 14.66 -2.61 1.75
CA ASP A 27 13.52 -3.53 1.75
C ASP A 27 12.30 -2.91 1.04
N ILE A 28 11.99 -1.63 1.32
CA ILE A 28 10.86 -0.94 0.69
C ILE A 28 11.12 -0.70 -0.81
N ALA A 29 12.38 -0.58 -1.23
CA ALA A 29 12.76 -0.40 -2.63
C ALA A 29 12.53 -1.65 -3.48
N ASP A 30 12.51 -2.84 -2.87
CA ASP A 30 12.21 -4.08 -3.58
C ASP A 30 10.70 -4.14 -3.93
N THR A 31 10.39 -4.04 -5.22
CA THR A 31 9.00 -4.10 -5.71
C THR A 31 8.28 -5.40 -5.39
N ASP A 32 9.02 -6.49 -5.13
CA ASP A 32 8.48 -7.81 -4.79
C ASP A 32 8.41 -8.06 -3.29
N GLU A 33 8.80 -7.07 -2.47
CA GLU A 33 8.80 -7.19 -1.03
C GLU A 33 7.42 -7.57 -0.47
N ARG A 34 7.44 -8.46 0.53
CA ARG A 34 6.23 -9.02 1.12
C ARG A 34 5.76 -8.23 2.34
N PRO A 35 4.44 -8.14 2.56
CA PRO A 35 3.90 -7.54 3.77
C PRO A 35 4.46 -8.21 5.02
N ARG A 36 5.09 -7.41 5.89
CA ARG A 36 5.65 -7.87 7.16
C ARG A 36 5.81 -6.73 8.14
N ILE A 37 6.12 -7.09 9.37
CA ILE A 37 6.54 -6.14 10.40
C ILE A 37 7.91 -6.60 10.87
N ASP A 38 8.83 -5.65 10.96
CA ASP A 38 10.20 -5.85 11.40
C ASP A 38 10.61 -4.77 12.39
N SER A 39 11.66 -5.01 13.19
CA SER A 39 12.14 -4.06 14.18
C SER A 39 13.65 -4.07 14.24
N GLU A 40 14.24 -2.88 14.33
CA GLU A 40 15.66 -2.69 14.53
C GLU A 40 15.89 -1.55 15.51
N GLY A 41 16.50 -1.87 16.68
CA GLY A 41 16.66 -0.92 17.77
C GLY A 41 15.31 -0.40 18.27
N ASN A 42 15.10 0.92 18.21
CA ASN A 42 13.84 1.58 18.55
C ASN A 42 12.92 1.83 17.35
N TRP A 43 13.30 1.37 16.17
CA TRP A 43 12.55 1.52 14.95
C TRP A 43 11.66 0.30 14.67
N LEU A 44 10.46 0.56 14.17
CA LEU A 44 9.51 -0.43 13.70
C LEU A 44 9.22 -0.14 12.22
N LEU A 45 9.40 -1.14 11.38
CA LEU A 45 8.99 -1.14 9.98
C LEU A 45 7.71 -1.95 9.81
N THR A 46 6.71 -1.37 9.19
CA THR A 46 5.52 -2.08 8.72
C THR A 46 5.46 -1.97 7.20
N ILE A 47 5.60 -3.07 6.50
CA ILE A 47 5.44 -3.12 5.04
C ILE A 47 4.03 -3.60 4.71
N LEU A 48 3.34 -2.80 3.91
CA LEU A 48 2.00 -3.05 3.40
C LEU A 48 2.04 -3.00 1.88
N ARG A 49 1.35 -3.90 1.19
CA ARG A 49 1.17 -3.77 -0.27
C ARG A 49 -0.10 -3.00 -0.57
N ILE A 50 0.03 -1.98 -1.39
CA ILE A 50 -1.06 -1.10 -1.79
C ILE A 50 -1.31 -1.19 -3.29
N PRO A 51 -2.56 -1.03 -3.75
CA PRO A 51 -2.87 -1.05 -5.17
C PRO A 51 -2.53 0.29 -5.82
N ILE A 52 -1.96 0.22 -7.03
CA ILE A 52 -1.70 1.38 -7.88
C ILE A 52 -2.27 1.17 -9.29
N PHE A 53 -2.51 2.28 -9.97
CA PHE A 53 -2.85 2.34 -11.38
C PHE A 53 -1.62 2.82 -12.16
N VAL A 54 -1.21 2.05 -13.18
CA VAL A 54 -0.08 2.38 -14.04
C VAL A 54 -0.61 2.65 -15.44
N LYS A 55 -0.60 3.93 -15.81
CA LYS A 55 -1.02 4.36 -17.15
C LYS A 55 -0.07 3.78 -18.20
N ASP A 56 -0.64 3.46 -19.36
CA ASP A 56 0.10 2.98 -20.55
C ASP A 56 0.89 1.67 -20.33
N ASN A 57 0.53 0.89 -19.33
CA ASN A 57 1.06 -0.46 -19.12
C ASN A 57 0.00 -1.51 -19.49
N ASN A 58 0.45 -2.65 -20.06
CA ASN A 58 -0.44 -3.78 -20.36
C ASN A 58 -1.13 -4.32 -19.12
N ILE A 59 -0.48 -4.26 -17.96
CA ILE A 59 -1.04 -4.56 -16.65
C ILE A 59 -1.32 -3.23 -15.96
N THR A 60 -2.53 -2.74 -16.12
CA THR A 60 -2.95 -1.39 -15.70
C THR A 60 -3.05 -1.25 -14.18
N TYR A 61 -3.42 -2.34 -13.49
CA TYR A 61 -3.55 -2.35 -12.03
C TYR A 61 -2.56 -3.36 -11.45
N THR A 62 -1.72 -2.89 -10.55
CA THR A 62 -0.74 -3.71 -9.84
C THR A 62 -0.65 -3.32 -8.38
N THR A 63 0.27 -3.90 -7.64
CA THR A 63 0.50 -3.57 -6.24
C THR A 63 1.98 -3.30 -6.00
N VAL A 64 2.26 -2.37 -5.10
CA VAL A 64 3.60 -1.99 -4.69
C VAL A 64 3.71 -1.96 -3.17
N PRO A 65 4.92 -2.15 -2.61
CA PRO A 65 5.13 -1.99 -1.19
C PRO A 65 5.10 -0.51 -0.80
N ILE A 66 4.55 -0.23 0.37
CA ILE A 66 4.74 0.99 1.12
C ILE A 66 5.30 0.63 2.49
N GLY A 67 6.37 1.30 2.89
CA GLY A 67 6.93 1.18 4.24
C GLY A 67 6.37 2.27 5.15
N ILE A 68 5.93 1.86 6.34
CA ILE A 68 5.58 2.76 7.43
C ILE A 68 6.63 2.53 8.51
N ILE A 69 7.55 3.48 8.64
CA ILE A 69 8.68 3.43 9.56
C ILE A 69 8.34 4.30 10.76
N THR A 70 8.41 3.76 11.95
CA THR A 70 8.03 4.49 13.16
C THR A 70 9.02 4.27 14.29
N ASN A 71 9.24 5.31 15.08
CA ASN A 71 9.81 5.22 16.42
C ASN A 71 8.91 5.97 17.40
N ASN A 72 9.41 6.31 18.59
CA ASN A 72 8.59 7.00 19.62
C ASN A 72 8.25 8.46 19.25
N GLU A 73 9.00 9.07 18.33
CA GLU A 73 8.94 10.50 18.03
C GLU A 73 8.38 10.80 16.64
N ILE A 74 8.67 9.94 15.66
CA ILE A 74 8.40 10.23 14.26
C ILE A 74 7.73 9.05 13.55
N ILE A 75 6.91 9.39 12.57
CA ILE A 75 6.29 8.45 11.64
C ILE A 75 6.66 8.88 10.22
N ILE A 76 7.19 7.94 9.45
CA ILE A 76 7.64 8.14 8.08
C ILE A 76 6.92 7.13 7.20
N SER A 77 6.28 7.57 6.12
CA SER A 77 5.83 6.70 5.04
C SER A 77 6.75 6.85 3.84
N VAL A 78 7.18 5.74 3.27
CA VAL A 78 8.05 5.69 2.10
C VAL A 78 7.41 4.80 1.05
N CYS A 79 7.28 5.31 -0.18
CA CYS A 79 6.80 4.55 -1.34
C CYS A 79 7.61 4.95 -2.57
N TYR A 80 8.18 3.96 -3.27
CA TYR A 80 8.97 4.20 -4.49
C TYR A 80 8.14 4.44 -5.74
N HIS A 81 6.83 4.40 -5.61
CA HIS A 81 5.89 4.62 -6.70
C HIS A 81 4.92 5.74 -6.36
N SER A 82 4.54 6.51 -7.37
CA SER A 82 3.46 7.48 -7.20
C SER A 82 2.14 6.76 -6.93
N THR A 83 1.42 7.22 -5.92
CA THR A 83 0.18 6.61 -5.46
C THR A 83 -0.91 7.66 -5.25
N ALA A 84 -2.13 7.34 -5.65
CA ALA A 84 -3.28 8.18 -5.35
C ALA A 84 -3.81 7.97 -3.91
N MET A 85 -3.42 6.88 -3.26
CA MET A 85 -3.94 6.51 -1.95
C MET A 85 -3.49 7.44 -0.83
N ILE A 86 -2.20 7.79 -0.79
CA ILE A 86 -1.64 8.63 0.29
C ILE A 86 -2.17 10.07 0.23
N PRO A 87 -2.15 10.75 -0.92
CA PRO A 87 -2.77 12.07 -1.02
C PRO A 87 -4.25 12.09 -0.64
N ASP A 88 -5.03 11.10 -1.10
CA ASP A 88 -6.45 10.94 -0.75
C ASP A 88 -6.64 10.73 0.75
N PHE A 89 -5.82 9.90 1.38
CA PHE A 89 -5.83 9.67 2.83
C PHE A 89 -5.55 10.96 3.61
N ILE A 90 -4.53 11.72 3.22
CA ILE A 90 -4.16 12.99 3.87
C ILE A 90 -5.30 14.01 3.73
N GLU A 91 -5.85 14.15 2.53
CA GLU A 91 -6.94 15.08 2.26
C GLU A 91 -8.21 14.68 3.03
N TYR A 92 -8.58 13.40 3.01
CA TYR A 92 -9.72 12.88 3.75
C TYR A 92 -9.59 13.14 5.25
N THR A 93 -8.43 12.83 5.84
CA THR A 93 -8.16 13.02 7.26
C THR A 93 -8.27 14.50 7.65
N ARG A 94 -7.68 15.40 6.83
CA ARG A 94 -7.76 16.85 7.04
C ARG A 94 -9.18 17.37 6.93
N ARG A 95 -9.91 16.99 5.88
CA ARG A 95 -11.30 17.44 5.65
C ARG A 95 -12.27 17.00 6.74
N LYS A 96 -12.06 15.82 7.29
CA LYS A 96 -12.89 15.27 8.37
C LYS A 96 -12.46 15.73 9.76
N GLY A 97 -11.36 16.45 9.89
CA GLY A 97 -10.82 16.85 11.19
C GLY A 97 -10.43 15.65 12.06
N ILE A 98 -10.01 14.55 11.43
CA ILE A 98 -9.66 13.34 12.15
C ILE A 98 -8.32 13.56 12.86
N ASN A 99 -8.35 13.48 14.18
CA ASN A 99 -7.12 13.43 14.97
C ASN A 99 -6.59 12.00 14.98
N VAL A 100 -5.30 11.83 14.73
CA VAL A 100 -4.60 10.54 14.81
C VAL A 100 -3.69 10.58 16.04
N PRO A 101 -4.15 10.07 17.19
CA PRO A 101 -3.49 10.29 18.47
C PRO A 101 -2.19 9.51 18.63
N ASN A 102 -2.00 8.44 17.87
CA ASN A 102 -0.81 7.61 17.98
C ASN A 102 -0.47 6.90 16.67
N ARG A 103 0.76 6.34 16.61
CA ARG A 103 1.31 5.64 15.45
C ARG A 103 0.51 4.40 15.05
N TYR A 104 -0.07 3.70 16.00
CA TYR A 104 -0.81 2.45 15.74
C TYR A 104 -2.12 2.74 15.03
N GLU A 105 -2.83 3.77 15.47
CA GLU A 105 -4.05 4.21 14.79
C GLU A 105 -3.75 4.67 13.36
N LEU A 106 -2.62 5.35 13.13
CA LEU A 106 -2.22 5.73 11.78
C LEU A 106 -2.01 4.51 10.89
N ILE A 107 -1.28 3.49 11.38
CA ILE A 107 -1.05 2.25 10.64
C ILE A 107 -2.38 1.58 10.27
N LEU A 108 -3.30 1.45 11.23
CA LEU A 108 -4.61 0.84 10.98
C LEU A 108 -5.45 1.66 9.99
N ARG A 109 -5.41 2.98 10.07
CA ARG A 109 -6.10 3.86 9.10
C ARG A 109 -5.51 3.75 7.70
N LEU A 110 -4.19 3.61 7.56
CA LEU A 110 -3.55 3.38 6.28
C LEU A 110 -3.92 2.01 5.70
N ILE A 111 -3.99 0.96 6.52
CA ILE A 111 -4.48 -0.36 6.12
C ILE A 111 -5.94 -0.27 5.64
N TYR A 112 -6.78 0.44 6.38
CA TYR A 112 -8.17 0.67 5.98
C TYR A 112 -8.26 1.44 4.65
N SER A 113 -7.50 2.51 4.50
CA SER A 113 -7.43 3.28 3.25
C SER A 113 -6.99 2.40 2.07
N SER A 114 -5.96 1.57 2.27
CA SER A 114 -5.53 0.58 1.28
C SER A 114 -6.67 -0.35 0.86
N SER A 115 -7.44 -0.86 1.81
CA SER A 115 -8.59 -1.75 1.55
C SER A 115 -9.67 -1.05 0.71
N VAL A 116 -9.95 0.22 0.99
CA VAL A 116 -10.89 1.04 0.20
C VAL A 116 -10.40 1.21 -1.24
N TRP A 117 -9.09 1.44 -1.42
CA TRP A 117 -8.50 1.58 -2.76
C TRP A 117 -8.47 0.25 -3.54
N PHE A 118 -8.25 -0.88 -2.88
CA PHE A 118 -8.43 -2.20 -3.51
C PHE A 118 -9.87 -2.37 -4.04
N LEU A 119 -10.87 -2.06 -3.23
CA LEU A 119 -12.28 -2.14 -3.64
C LEU A 119 -12.60 -1.19 -4.81
N LYS A 120 -12.05 0.02 -4.79
CA LYS A 120 -12.22 1.01 -5.87
C LYS A 120 -11.67 0.49 -7.20
N TYR A 121 -10.45 -0.05 -7.20
CA TYR A 121 -9.85 -0.60 -8.41
C TYR A 121 -10.48 -1.92 -8.84
N LEU A 122 -10.90 -2.79 -7.92
CA LEU A 122 -11.67 -3.99 -8.26
C LEU A 122 -12.96 -3.65 -9.00
N LYS A 123 -13.66 -2.59 -8.60
CA LYS A 123 -14.85 -2.12 -9.31
C LYS A 123 -14.51 -1.66 -10.75
N GLN A 124 -13.39 -0.99 -10.94
CA GLN A 124 -12.94 -0.58 -12.28
C GLN A 124 -12.56 -1.80 -13.13
N ILE A 125 -11.78 -2.74 -12.59
CA ILE A 125 -11.43 -4.00 -13.26
C ILE A 125 -12.68 -4.76 -13.69
N ASN A 126 -13.68 -4.91 -12.83
CA ASN A 126 -14.93 -5.60 -13.15
C ASN A 126 -15.69 -4.92 -14.30
N ASN A 127 -15.70 -3.59 -14.33
CA ASN A 127 -16.32 -2.86 -15.44
C ASN A 127 -15.57 -3.08 -16.76
N GLU A 128 -14.23 -3.10 -16.73
CA GLU A 128 -13.40 -3.37 -17.89
C GLU A 128 -13.56 -4.81 -18.41
N VAL A 129 -13.63 -5.79 -17.49
CA VAL A 129 -13.92 -7.20 -17.84
C VAL A 129 -15.27 -7.30 -18.55
N SER A 130 -16.34 -6.71 -17.96
CA SER A 130 -17.69 -6.75 -18.57
C SER A 130 -17.74 -6.08 -19.95
N THR A 131 -16.93 -5.05 -20.19
CA THR A 131 -16.83 -4.40 -21.49
C THR A 131 -16.11 -5.31 -22.50
N ALA A 132 -14.96 -5.86 -22.12
CA ALA A 132 -14.20 -6.76 -22.98
C ALA A 132 -14.98 -8.04 -23.33
N GLU A 133 -15.75 -8.61 -22.41
CA GLU A 133 -16.62 -9.76 -22.65
C GLU A 133 -17.71 -9.46 -23.68
N LYS A 134 -18.33 -8.28 -23.63
CA LYS A 134 -19.34 -7.86 -24.62
C LYS A 134 -18.73 -7.66 -26.01
N GLU A 135 -17.53 -7.09 -26.08
CA GLU A 135 -16.79 -6.89 -27.33
C GLU A 135 -16.44 -8.23 -27.97
N LEU A 136 -15.98 -9.21 -27.18
CA LEU A 136 -15.70 -10.57 -27.63
C LEU A 136 -16.94 -11.32 -28.15
N GLN A 137 -18.11 -11.09 -27.57
CA GLN A 137 -19.35 -11.69 -28.06
C GLN A 137 -19.76 -11.18 -29.44
N GLN A 138 -19.35 -9.97 -29.79
CA GLN A 138 -19.65 -9.36 -31.11
C GLN A 138 -18.61 -9.75 -32.16
N SER A 139 -17.36 -9.86 -31.82
CA SER A 139 -16.25 -10.21 -32.69
C SER A 139 -15.05 -10.70 -31.88
N ILE A 140 -14.58 -11.90 -32.13
CA ILE A 140 -13.39 -12.45 -31.46
C ILE A 140 -12.14 -11.78 -32.03
N ARG A 141 -11.51 -10.91 -31.25
CA ARG A 141 -10.23 -10.29 -31.58
C ARG A 141 -9.16 -10.75 -30.59
N ASN A 142 -7.96 -11.00 -31.07
CA ASN A 142 -6.83 -11.38 -30.21
C ASN A 142 -6.51 -10.31 -29.17
N GLU A 143 -6.72 -9.03 -29.49
CA GLU A 143 -6.51 -7.89 -28.58
C GLU A 143 -7.42 -7.97 -27.34
N ASP A 144 -8.70 -8.32 -27.53
CA ASP A 144 -9.68 -8.44 -26.44
C ASP A 144 -9.34 -9.62 -25.51
N LEU A 145 -8.85 -10.72 -26.08
CA LEU A 145 -8.35 -11.86 -25.30
C LEU A 145 -7.12 -11.47 -24.48
N LEU A 146 -6.15 -10.77 -25.08
CA LEU A 146 -4.96 -10.29 -24.36
C LEU A 146 -5.35 -9.31 -23.24
N ARG A 147 -6.32 -8.44 -23.50
CA ARG A 147 -6.85 -7.51 -22.48
C ARG A 147 -7.44 -8.27 -21.29
N LEU A 148 -8.29 -9.28 -21.53
CA LEU A 148 -8.84 -10.11 -20.46
C LEU A 148 -7.76 -10.86 -19.66
N MET A 149 -6.74 -11.41 -20.36
CA MET A 149 -5.61 -12.06 -19.68
C MET A 149 -4.83 -11.07 -18.80
N ASN A 150 -4.67 -9.82 -19.23
CA ASN A 150 -3.99 -8.79 -18.43
C ASN A 150 -4.83 -8.38 -17.21
N LEU A 151 -6.15 -8.24 -17.35
CA LEU A 151 -7.07 -7.99 -16.24
C LEU A 151 -7.06 -9.16 -15.22
N GLN A 152 -6.98 -10.41 -15.71
CA GLN A 152 -6.81 -11.57 -14.85
C GLN A 152 -5.51 -11.51 -14.03
N LYS A 153 -4.39 -11.09 -14.64
CA LYS A 153 -3.12 -10.89 -13.92
C LYS A 153 -3.26 -9.82 -12.82
N CYS A 154 -3.96 -8.72 -13.10
CA CYS A 154 -4.25 -7.70 -12.08
C CYS A 154 -4.96 -8.31 -10.86
N LEU A 155 -5.96 -9.17 -11.08
CA LEU A 155 -6.69 -9.85 -10.00
C LEU A 155 -5.79 -10.81 -9.19
N VAL A 156 -4.86 -11.49 -9.85
CA VAL A 156 -3.87 -12.36 -9.18
C VAL A 156 -2.96 -11.53 -8.28
N TYR A 157 -2.44 -10.40 -8.75
CA TYR A 157 -1.62 -9.50 -7.93
C TYR A 157 -2.40 -8.97 -6.72
N PHE A 158 -3.65 -8.55 -6.91
CA PHE A 158 -4.50 -8.07 -5.83
C PHE A 158 -4.75 -9.16 -4.79
N ASN A 159 -5.15 -10.36 -5.23
CA ASN A 159 -5.41 -11.48 -4.31
C ASN A 159 -4.16 -11.83 -3.49
N THR A 160 -3.00 -11.93 -4.15
CA THR A 160 -1.73 -12.24 -3.48
C THR A 160 -1.38 -11.17 -2.44
N SER A 161 -1.52 -9.90 -2.80
CA SER A 161 -1.19 -8.78 -1.91
C SER A 161 -2.16 -8.66 -0.73
N ILE A 162 -3.47 -8.82 -0.97
CA ILE A 162 -4.48 -8.82 0.09
C ILE A 162 -4.23 -9.95 1.09
N ARG A 163 -3.91 -11.16 0.62
CA ARG A 163 -3.57 -12.29 1.49
C ARG A 163 -2.29 -12.03 2.30
N GLY A 164 -1.28 -11.45 1.67
CA GLY A 164 -0.05 -11.06 2.37
C GLY A 164 -0.31 -10.01 3.45
N ASN A 165 -1.08 -8.98 3.13
CA ASN A 165 -1.50 -7.96 4.08
C ASN A 165 -2.30 -8.58 5.25
N GLU A 166 -3.23 -9.51 4.98
CA GLU A 166 -4.00 -10.20 6.01
C GLU A 166 -3.08 -10.94 7.00
N VAL A 167 -2.09 -11.69 6.48
CA VAL A 167 -1.13 -12.41 7.34
C VAL A 167 -0.33 -11.44 8.20
N MET A 168 0.06 -10.29 7.67
CA MET A 168 0.77 -9.24 8.41
C MET A 168 -0.13 -8.63 9.49
N ILE A 169 -1.37 -8.25 9.14
CA ILE A 169 -2.35 -7.65 10.06
C ILE A 169 -2.62 -8.56 11.27
N ARG A 170 -2.72 -9.87 11.07
CA ARG A 170 -2.92 -10.85 12.16
C ARG A 170 -1.77 -10.86 13.18
N LYS A 171 -0.60 -10.34 12.84
CA LYS A 171 0.55 -10.23 13.75
C LYS A 171 0.54 -8.92 14.55
N LEU A 172 -0.15 -7.89 14.09
CA LEU A 172 -0.20 -6.57 14.73
C LEU A 172 -0.56 -6.63 16.22
N PRO A 173 -1.63 -7.36 16.64
CA PRO A 173 -2.03 -7.40 18.07
C PRO A 173 -0.95 -7.97 19.00
N LYS A 174 -0.03 -8.79 18.49
CA LYS A 174 1.07 -9.36 19.29
C LYS A 174 2.22 -8.38 19.50
N ILE A 175 2.32 -7.38 18.63
CA ILE A 175 3.39 -6.37 18.65
C ILE A 175 2.93 -5.15 19.47
N PHE A 176 1.63 -4.88 19.42
CA PHE A 176 1.03 -3.80 20.18
C PHE A 176 0.63 -4.30 21.55
N ASN A 177 1.07 -3.60 22.62
CA ASN A 177 0.60 -3.88 23.96
C ASN A 177 -0.92 -3.66 24.02
N GLU A 178 -1.64 -4.53 24.76
CA GLU A 178 -3.10 -4.45 24.93
C GLU A 178 -3.60 -3.06 25.37
N LYS A 179 -2.77 -2.29 26.08
CA LYS A 179 -3.07 -0.91 26.50
C LYS A 179 -3.18 0.07 25.34
N ASP A 180 -2.44 -0.16 24.26
CA ASP A 180 -2.47 0.69 23.05
C ASP A 180 -3.67 0.36 22.16
N LEU A 181 -4.16 -0.89 22.24
CA LEU A 181 -5.33 -1.35 21.49
C LEU A 181 -6.67 -0.98 22.14
N SER A 182 -6.70 -0.80 23.45
CA SER A 182 -7.94 -0.43 24.19
C SER A 182 -8.49 0.95 23.83
N LEU A 183 -7.70 1.78 23.14
CA LEU A 183 -8.09 3.10 22.65
C LEU A 183 -8.73 3.07 21.25
N ILE A 184 -8.78 1.90 20.61
CA ILE A 184 -9.31 1.73 19.26
C ILE A 184 -10.73 1.17 19.35
N HIS A 185 -11.68 2.04 19.68
CA HIS A 185 -13.10 1.78 19.42
C HIS A 185 -13.38 2.05 17.92
N ILE A 186 -13.40 0.97 17.14
CA ILE A 186 -13.93 0.97 15.76
C ILE A 186 -15.43 0.69 15.84
#